data_cb02c5e13e72a7f707965ad2171855cb
#
_entry.id   cb02c5e13e72a7f707965ad2171855cb
#
_cell.length_a   1.000
_cell.length_b   1.000
_cell.length_c   1.000
_cell.angle_alpha   90.00
_cell.angle_beta   90.00
_cell.angle_gamma   90.00
#
_symmetry.space_group_name_H-M   'P 1'
#
loop_
_entity.id
_entity.type
_entity.pdbx_description
1 polymer ?
#
loop_
_entity_poly.entity_id
_entity_poly.type
_entity_poly.pdbx_seq_one_letter_code
_entity_poly.pdbx_strand_id
1 'polypeptide(L)'
;MNTPLRRVGLAMLAMIALLLANATYIQVVKADDYRNDPRNQRVLLEEYARQRGRIITSDEVIIANVKATNDRLRYQRVYENGPMYAPVTGFYSVRYGATGLERAEDEILNGSDDRLFVRRLSDLITGRDPRGGNIVTTINSKVQKTAYDAMTGNDFTGAVVALEPDTGKILAMVSTPSFDPNGLAVHDGTAQEKAYDSYSDANNPAKPMLNRAISENYTPGSTFKLVTASAALEDGKDKNTQLTAAPGIDVLNGDPCDPDDGSTRCMSNYNGNSCGSGQTASMETALQLSCNTAFAQLAVEVGEQKLAEQAANYGIGQTDLTIPMSVVPSCIGSLADGNCLNIADRPALYQSGIGQKDVRLTALENAVIAGTVANDGVRMRPQLVQQVLAPDLAIISDYEEEDEGSAISSGNAESLRDMMILSEEH
;
A
#
# COMPACT_ATOMS: atom_id res chain seq x y z
N MET A 1 47.74 23.70 -58.34
CA MET A 1 47.87 23.70 -56.85
C MET A 1 46.54 23.70 -56.11
N ASN A 2 45.40 24.03 -56.70
CA ASN A 2 44.13 24.12 -55.96
C ASN A 2 43.35 22.76 -55.71
N THR A 3 43.58 21.75 -56.58
CA THR A 3 42.84 20.48 -56.48
C THR A 3 43.20 19.62 -55.26
N PRO A 4 44.49 19.47 -54.88
CA PRO A 4 44.87 18.76 -53.66
C PRO A 4 44.33 19.45 -52.40
N LEU A 5 44.42 20.79 -52.35
CA LEU A 5 43.94 21.58 -51.21
C LEU A 5 42.41 21.44 -51.04
N ARG A 6 41.65 21.43 -52.13
CA ARG A 6 40.21 21.18 -52.11
C ARG A 6 39.87 19.77 -51.59
N ARG A 7 40.61 18.75 -51.99
CA ARG A 7 40.43 17.38 -51.50
C ARG A 7 40.72 17.25 -50.00
N VAL A 8 41.77 17.90 -49.53
CA VAL A 8 42.09 17.92 -48.08
C VAL A 8 41.00 18.69 -47.32
N GLY A 9 40.55 19.84 -47.81
CA GLY A 9 39.46 20.60 -47.19
C GLY A 9 38.12 19.82 -47.14
N LEU A 10 37.78 19.11 -48.21
CA LEU A 10 36.60 18.24 -48.23
C LEU A 10 36.70 17.05 -47.24
N ALA A 11 37.92 16.46 -47.15
CA ALA A 11 38.16 15.38 -46.19
C ALA A 11 38.05 15.85 -44.73
N MET A 12 38.57 17.05 -44.41
CA MET A 12 38.40 17.68 -43.09
C MET A 12 36.91 17.99 -42.77
N LEU A 13 36.19 18.56 -43.72
CA LEU A 13 34.76 18.83 -43.56
C LEU A 13 33.96 17.54 -43.33
N ALA A 14 34.27 16.49 -44.06
CA ALA A 14 33.64 15.17 -43.87
C ALA A 14 33.94 14.60 -42.48
N MET A 15 35.18 14.71 -41.99
CA MET A 15 35.52 14.27 -40.63
C MET A 15 34.80 15.08 -39.55
N ILE A 16 34.70 16.40 -39.71
CA ILE A 16 33.94 17.25 -38.76
C ILE A 16 32.48 16.89 -38.77
N ALA A 17 31.87 16.68 -39.95
CA ALA A 17 30.47 16.27 -40.06
C ALA A 17 30.22 14.91 -39.41
N LEU A 18 31.14 13.93 -39.59
CA LEU A 18 31.04 12.62 -38.90
C LEU A 18 31.19 12.74 -37.39
N LEU A 19 32.09 13.58 -36.89
CA LEU A 19 32.24 13.83 -35.47
C LEU A 19 31.01 14.50 -34.87
N LEU A 20 30.43 15.48 -35.54
CA LEU A 20 29.16 16.11 -35.10
C LEU A 20 28.00 15.13 -35.13
N ALA A 21 27.87 14.31 -36.19
CA ALA A 21 26.86 13.30 -36.29
C ALA A 21 26.98 12.26 -35.16
N ASN A 22 28.21 11.82 -34.87
CA ASN A 22 28.44 10.89 -33.75
C ASN A 22 28.18 11.54 -32.37
N ALA A 23 28.59 12.80 -32.20
CA ALA A 23 28.32 13.54 -30.96
C ALA A 23 26.79 13.70 -30.76
N THR A 24 26.05 14.04 -31.81
CA THR A 24 24.56 14.14 -31.76
C THR A 24 23.96 12.78 -31.47
N TYR A 25 24.42 11.69 -32.09
CA TYR A 25 23.97 10.35 -31.83
C TYR A 25 24.15 9.96 -30.36
N ILE A 26 25.32 10.22 -29.79
CA ILE A 26 25.61 9.93 -28.38
C ILE A 26 24.75 10.79 -27.45
N GLN A 27 24.58 12.10 -27.77
CA GLN A 27 23.89 13.03 -26.89
C GLN A 27 22.35 12.97 -26.97
N VAL A 28 21.79 12.50 -28.09
CA VAL A 28 20.34 12.45 -28.30
C VAL A 28 19.81 11.02 -28.26
N VAL A 29 20.46 10.08 -29.00
CA VAL A 29 19.93 8.71 -29.14
C VAL A 29 20.42 7.79 -28.01
N LYS A 30 21.67 7.98 -27.56
CA LYS A 30 22.29 7.15 -26.51
C LYS A 30 22.38 7.84 -25.15
N ALA A 31 21.84 9.04 -25.03
CA ALA A 31 21.93 9.83 -23.80
C ALA A 31 21.33 9.10 -22.59
N ASP A 32 20.14 8.53 -22.77
CA ASP A 32 19.43 7.83 -21.70
C ASP A 32 20.13 6.52 -21.32
N ASP A 33 20.64 5.76 -22.30
CA ASP A 33 21.39 4.53 -22.04
C ASP A 33 22.65 4.82 -21.18
N TYR A 34 23.37 5.90 -21.49
CA TYR A 34 24.58 6.29 -20.74
C TYR A 34 24.26 6.96 -19.41
N ARG A 35 23.16 7.68 -19.31
CA ARG A 35 22.71 8.33 -18.07
C ARG A 35 22.29 7.29 -17.05
N ASN A 36 21.59 6.25 -17.51
CA ASN A 36 21.06 5.18 -16.67
C ASN A 36 22.05 4.00 -16.50
N ASP A 37 23.28 4.09 -17.04
CA ASP A 37 24.29 3.04 -16.83
C ASP A 37 24.71 3.02 -15.35
N PRO A 38 24.53 1.87 -14.64
CA PRO A 38 24.88 1.75 -13.21
C PRO A 38 26.37 2.07 -12.90
N ARG A 39 27.24 2.05 -13.92
CA ARG A 39 28.66 2.41 -13.80
C ARG A 39 28.91 3.91 -13.87
N ASN A 40 27.91 4.72 -14.21
CA ASN A 40 28.04 6.16 -14.32
C ASN A 40 27.91 6.86 -12.95
N GLN A 41 28.88 6.62 -12.08
CA GLN A 41 28.93 7.21 -10.74
C GLN A 41 28.87 8.75 -10.73
N ARG A 42 29.22 9.42 -11.83
CA ARG A 42 29.20 10.88 -11.90
C ARG A 42 27.75 11.42 -11.91
N VAL A 43 26.89 10.82 -12.72
CA VAL A 43 25.47 11.20 -12.77
C VAL A 43 24.80 10.92 -11.42
N LEU A 44 25.08 9.76 -10.84
CA LEU A 44 24.60 9.39 -9.53
C LEU A 44 25.01 10.41 -8.45
N LEU A 45 26.30 10.77 -8.41
CA LEU A 45 26.82 11.73 -7.44
C LEU A 45 26.26 13.15 -7.64
N GLU A 46 26.02 13.58 -8.88
CA GLU A 46 25.39 14.86 -9.19
C GLU A 46 23.91 14.88 -8.76
N GLU A 47 23.21 13.76 -8.89
CA GLU A 47 21.84 13.60 -8.42
C GLU A 47 21.76 13.68 -6.87
N TYR A 48 22.59 12.91 -6.18
CA TYR A 48 22.65 12.94 -4.72
C TYR A 48 23.17 14.27 -4.14
N ALA A 49 23.87 15.09 -4.94
CA ALA A 49 24.31 16.44 -4.56
C ALA A 49 23.22 17.52 -4.73
N ARG A 50 22.04 17.19 -5.27
CA ARG A 50 20.91 18.13 -5.36
C ARG A 50 20.17 18.24 -4.03
N GLN A 51 19.61 19.42 -3.79
CA GLN A 51 18.72 19.61 -2.65
C GLN A 51 17.38 18.90 -2.92
N ARG A 52 17.24 17.71 -2.35
CA ARG A 52 16.02 16.91 -2.46
C ARG A 52 14.84 17.59 -1.76
N GLY A 53 13.64 17.50 -2.34
CA GLY A 53 12.42 18.09 -1.81
C GLY A 53 11.97 17.47 -0.50
N ARG A 54 11.04 18.12 0.17
CA ARG A 54 10.49 17.69 1.45
C ARG A 54 9.36 16.71 1.26
N ILE A 55 9.17 15.83 2.27
CA ILE A 55 7.93 15.07 2.44
C ILE A 55 7.25 15.63 3.70
N ILE A 56 5.98 15.97 3.58
CA ILE A 56 5.22 16.76 4.54
C ILE A 56 3.88 16.06 4.80
N THR A 57 3.36 16.07 6.01
CA THR A 57 2.03 15.56 6.35
C THR A 57 0.93 16.55 5.95
N SER A 58 -0.33 16.10 5.92
CA SER A 58 -1.49 16.95 5.61
C SER A 58 -1.68 18.13 6.57
N ASP A 59 -1.18 17.99 7.79
CA ASP A 59 -1.17 19.02 8.85
C ASP A 59 0.19 19.73 8.96
N GLU A 60 0.95 19.81 7.84
CA GLU A 60 2.16 20.62 7.63
C GLU A 60 3.40 20.22 8.45
N VAL A 61 3.44 19.01 9.02
CA VAL A 61 4.63 18.50 9.71
C VAL A 61 5.62 17.96 8.69
N ILE A 62 6.85 18.46 8.69
CA ILE A 62 7.93 17.96 7.83
C ILE A 62 8.43 16.63 8.39
N ILE A 63 8.31 15.55 7.63
CA ILE A 63 8.73 14.21 8.03
C ILE A 63 10.02 13.75 7.33
N ALA A 64 10.35 14.35 6.19
CA ALA A 64 11.66 14.17 5.56
C ALA A 64 12.16 15.50 4.97
N ASN A 65 13.42 15.82 5.21
CA ASN A 65 14.07 17.07 4.80
C ASN A 65 15.54 16.76 4.41
N VAL A 66 16.31 17.80 4.12
CA VAL A 66 17.76 17.70 3.87
C VAL A 66 18.52 18.66 4.78
N LYS A 67 19.71 18.25 5.17
CA LYS A 67 20.70 19.05 5.89
C LYS A 67 21.92 19.24 5.01
N ALA A 68 22.42 20.50 4.89
CA ALA A 68 23.63 20.77 4.16
C ALA A 68 24.86 20.13 4.83
N THR A 69 25.77 19.60 4.02
CA THR A 69 27.04 19.00 4.44
C THR A 69 28.22 19.63 3.68
N ASN A 70 29.45 19.44 4.18
CA ASN A 70 30.65 19.96 3.55
C ASN A 70 31.37 18.92 2.65
N ASP A 71 30.73 17.78 2.36
CA ASP A 71 31.27 16.76 1.50
C ASP A 71 30.78 16.89 0.03
N ARG A 72 31.15 15.95 -0.83
CA ARG A 72 30.81 15.97 -2.26
C ARG A 72 29.30 15.86 -2.53
N LEU A 73 28.55 15.27 -1.61
CA LEU A 73 27.10 15.06 -1.75
C LEU A 73 26.30 16.30 -1.35
N ARG A 74 26.92 17.29 -0.67
CA ARG A 74 26.37 18.61 -0.33
C ARG A 74 25.13 18.57 0.59
N TYR A 75 24.28 17.57 0.49
CA TYR A 75 23.05 17.44 1.25
C TYR A 75 22.87 16.01 1.74
N GLN A 76 22.57 15.86 3.01
CA GLN A 76 22.19 14.59 3.65
C GLN A 76 20.69 14.59 3.91
N ARG A 77 20.01 13.48 3.55
CA ARG A 77 18.60 13.27 3.87
C ARG A 77 18.43 13.08 5.38
N VAL A 78 17.37 13.67 5.95
CA VAL A 78 17.05 13.60 7.38
C VAL A 78 15.58 13.30 7.54
N TYR A 79 15.25 12.34 8.42
CA TYR A 79 13.90 11.91 8.72
C TYR A 79 13.56 12.24 10.18
N GLU A 80 12.52 13.05 10.36
CA GLU A 80 12.00 13.38 11.69
C GLU A 80 11.12 12.23 12.19
N ASN A 81 11.36 11.75 13.41
CA ASN A 81 10.69 10.58 13.96
C ASN A 81 10.74 9.35 13.02
N GLY A 82 11.93 9.09 12.46
CA GLY A 82 12.18 8.12 11.39
C GLY A 82 11.39 6.82 11.51
N PRO A 83 11.44 6.06 12.63
CA PRO A 83 10.72 4.80 12.74
C PRO A 83 9.20 4.90 12.59
N MET A 84 8.59 6.02 13.03
CA MET A 84 7.15 6.22 12.94
C MET A 84 6.69 6.42 11.50
N TYR A 85 7.51 7.08 10.68
CA TYR A 85 7.17 7.43 9.29
C TYR A 85 7.86 6.56 8.24
N ALA A 86 8.77 5.64 8.62
CA ALA A 86 9.46 4.77 7.68
C ALA A 86 8.52 3.97 6.74
N PRO A 87 7.34 3.49 7.17
CA PRO A 87 6.38 2.84 6.27
C PRO A 87 5.86 3.75 5.16
N VAL A 88 5.82 5.08 5.40
CA VAL A 88 5.39 6.11 4.46
C VAL A 88 6.56 6.59 3.61
N THR A 89 7.60 7.12 4.25
CA THR A 89 8.74 7.74 3.56
C THR A 89 9.62 6.73 2.85
N GLY A 90 9.81 5.54 3.43
CA GLY A 90 10.93 4.68 3.09
C GLY A 90 12.25 5.32 3.52
N PHE A 91 13.32 5.07 2.74
CA PHE A 91 14.63 5.67 2.91
C PHE A 91 15.23 6.10 1.57
N TYR A 92 16.24 6.99 1.63
CA TYR A 92 17.05 7.42 0.49
C TYR A 92 18.52 7.27 0.85
N SER A 93 19.22 6.40 0.15
CA SER A 93 20.59 5.99 0.43
C SER A 93 21.44 5.97 -0.83
N VAL A 94 22.63 6.57 -0.79
CA VAL A 94 23.60 6.57 -1.91
C VAL A 94 24.01 5.14 -2.28
N ARG A 95 24.06 4.23 -1.31
CA ARG A 95 24.54 2.85 -1.53
C ARG A 95 23.40 1.87 -1.82
N TYR A 96 22.25 2.04 -1.18
CA TYR A 96 21.13 1.09 -1.21
C TYR A 96 19.92 1.59 -1.99
N GLY A 97 20.02 2.76 -2.64
CA GLY A 97 18.93 3.36 -3.41
C GLY A 97 17.81 3.92 -2.53
N ALA A 98 16.58 3.81 -2.97
CA ALA A 98 15.43 4.36 -2.30
C ALA A 98 14.28 3.34 -2.19
N THR A 99 13.41 3.53 -1.19
CA THR A 99 12.16 2.78 -1.00
C THR A 99 11.02 3.72 -0.61
N GLY A 100 9.80 3.20 -0.48
CA GLY A 100 8.65 4.01 -0.06
C GLY A 100 8.38 5.19 -1.00
N LEU A 101 7.88 6.30 -0.47
CA LEU A 101 7.65 7.53 -1.24
C LEU A 101 8.95 8.13 -1.80
N GLU A 102 10.09 7.92 -1.12
CA GLU A 102 11.39 8.35 -1.65
C GLU A 102 11.70 7.76 -3.03
N ARG A 103 11.24 6.53 -3.29
CA ARG A 103 11.37 5.86 -4.58
C ARG A 103 10.21 6.17 -5.50
N ALA A 104 8.98 6.11 -5.00
CA ALA A 104 7.79 6.27 -5.82
C ALA A 104 7.67 7.67 -6.43
N GLU A 105 8.12 8.69 -5.68
CA GLU A 105 8.09 10.10 -6.07
C GLU A 105 9.50 10.68 -6.33
N ASP A 106 10.43 9.82 -6.73
CA ASP A 106 11.84 10.20 -6.89
C ASP A 106 12.04 11.36 -7.86
N GLU A 107 11.37 11.33 -9.02
CA GLU A 107 11.48 12.36 -10.07
C GLU A 107 11.06 13.75 -9.58
N ILE A 108 10.03 13.81 -8.76
CA ILE A 108 9.60 15.06 -8.11
C ILE A 108 10.63 15.48 -7.07
N LEU A 109 10.96 14.57 -6.15
CA LEU A 109 11.84 14.86 -5.03
C LEU A 109 13.27 15.24 -5.45
N ASN A 110 13.79 14.69 -6.55
CA ASN A 110 15.10 15.05 -7.10
C ASN A 110 15.03 16.21 -8.12
N GLY A 111 13.82 16.65 -8.51
CA GLY A 111 13.59 17.75 -9.44
C GLY A 111 13.78 17.39 -10.91
N SER A 112 13.77 16.10 -11.29
CA SER A 112 13.91 15.67 -12.69
C SER A 112 12.59 15.63 -13.45
N ASP A 113 11.44 15.63 -12.77
CA ASP A 113 10.10 15.57 -13.34
C ASP A 113 9.86 16.67 -14.39
N ASP A 114 9.22 16.33 -15.50
CA ASP A 114 8.98 17.25 -16.63
C ASP A 114 8.08 18.44 -16.25
N ARG A 115 7.19 18.28 -15.27
CA ARG A 115 6.35 19.37 -14.75
C ARG A 115 7.18 20.48 -14.09
N LEU A 116 8.42 20.18 -13.68
CA LEU A 116 9.40 21.13 -13.12
C LEU A 116 10.33 21.74 -14.17
N PHE A 117 10.22 21.35 -15.45
CA PHE A 117 11.18 21.74 -16.51
C PHE A 117 11.34 23.26 -16.67
N VAL A 118 10.24 24.01 -16.73
CA VAL A 118 10.29 25.47 -16.90
C VAL A 118 11.03 26.15 -15.75
N ARG A 119 10.86 25.65 -14.53
CA ARG A 119 11.52 26.14 -13.31
C ARG A 119 12.99 25.79 -13.30
N ARG A 120 13.35 24.55 -13.68
CA ARG A 120 14.75 24.15 -13.84
C ARG A 120 15.47 25.06 -14.83
N LEU A 121 14.82 25.39 -15.96
CA LEU A 121 15.40 26.29 -16.94
C LEU A 121 15.59 27.71 -16.38
N SER A 122 14.64 28.21 -15.61
CA SER A 122 14.73 29.49 -14.91
C SER A 122 15.87 29.51 -13.89
N ASP A 123 16.02 28.45 -13.10
CA ASP A 123 17.09 28.31 -12.09
C ASP A 123 18.47 28.28 -12.76
N LEU A 124 18.61 27.54 -13.88
CA LEU A 124 19.85 27.51 -14.66
C LEU A 124 20.21 28.90 -15.22
N ILE A 125 19.24 29.65 -15.76
CA ILE A 125 19.47 31.00 -16.29
C ILE A 125 19.84 31.99 -15.16
N THR A 126 19.25 31.83 -13.99
CA THR A 126 19.50 32.70 -12.83
C THR A 126 20.70 32.27 -12.00
N GLY A 127 21.36 31.17 -12.36
CA GLY A 127 22.52 30.63 -11.63
C GLY A 127 22.16 30.04 -10.27
N ARG A 128 20.92 29.63 -10.05
CA ARG A 128 20.49 28.93 -8.84
C ARG A 128 20.68 27.43 -9.02
N ASP A 129 21.04 26.73 -7.96
CA ASP A 129 21.05 25.26 -7.99
C ASP A 129 19.61 24.73 -8.12
N PRO A 130 19.34 23.81 -9.05
CA PRO A 130 18.03 23.15 -9.16
C PRO A 130 17.70 22.41 -7.87
N ARG A 131 16.46 22.58 -7.41
CA ARG A 131 15.93 21.94 -6.21
C ARG A 131 14.77 21.01 -6.56
N GLY A 132 14.58 19.97 -5.75
CA GLY A 132 13.44 19.06 -5.88
C GLY A 132 12.13 19.71 -5.45
N GLY A 133 11.01 19.21 -6.02
CA GLY A 133 9.66 19.51 -5.57
C GLY A 133 9.34 18.81 -4.25
N ASN A 134 8.26 19.24 -3.59
CA ASN A 134 7.85 18.69 -2.31
C ASN A 134 6.60 17.83 -2.48
N ILE A 135 6.45 16.83 -1.62
CA ILE A 135 5.29 15.95 -1.54
C ILE A 135 4.54 16.25 -0.24
N VAL A 136 3.26 16.59 -0.35
CA VAL A 136 2.34 16.63 0.79
C VAL A 136 1.57 15.32 0.80
N THR A 137 1.67 14.57 1.89
CA THR A 137 0.96 13.30 2.07
C THR A 137 -0.42 13.53 2.68
N THR A 138 -1.29 12.53 2.58
CA THR A 138 -2.60 12.51 3.26
C THR A 138 -2.47 12.19 4.76
N ILE A 139 -1.29 11.75 5.21
CA ILE A 139 -1.03 11.38 6.60
C ILE A 139 -1.30 12.57 7.53
N ASN A 140 -2.10 12.34 8.57
CA ASN A 140 -2.27 13.27 9.67
C ASN A 140 -1.31 12.88 10.82
N SER A 141 -0.45 13.82 11.23
CA SER A 141 0.63 13.53 12.20
C SER A 141 0.12 13.03 13.55
N LYS A 142 -1.06 13.50 13.99
CA LYS A 142 -1.66 13.09 15.26
C LYS A 142 -2.24 11.69 15.20
N VAL A 143 -2.95 11.36 14.11
CA VAL A 143 -3.51 10.01 13.89
C VAL A 143 -2.38 9.00 13.76
N GLN A 144 -1.35 9.31 12.95
CA GLN A 144 -0.15 8.48 12.79
C GLN A 144 0.54 8.22 14.13
N LYS A 145 0.75 9.28 14.91
CA LYS A 145 1.41 9.18 16.22
C LYS A 145 0.60 8.32 17.19
N THR A 146 -0.71 8.54 17.28
CA THR A 146 -1.59 7.76 18.16
C THR A 146 -1.56 6.28 17.83
N ALA A 147 -1.66 5.94 16.53
CA ALA A 147 -1.57 4.56 16.07
C ALA A 147 -0.18 3.93 16.34
N TYR A 148 0.89 4.68 16.08
CA TYR A 148 2.26 4.22 16.32
C TYR A 148 2.54 3.98 17.81
N ASP A 149 2.14 4.92 18.67
CA ASP A 149 2.32 4.80 20.13
C ASP A 149 1.53 3.61 20.70
N ALA A 150 0.30 3.37 20.20
CA ALA A 150 -0.49 2.22 20.61
C ALA A 150 0.16 0.88 20.23
N MET A 151 0.73 0.79 19.03
CA MET A 151 1.43 -0.41 18.59
C MET A 151 2.73 -0.65 19.37
N THR A 152 3.55 0.38 19.52
CA THR A 152 4.86 0.27 20.19
C THR A 152 4.75 0.19 21.70
N GLY A 153 3.77 0.86 22.31
CA GLY A 153 3.53 0.82 23.75
C GLY A 153 3.05 -0.55 24.25
N ASN A 154 2.54 -1.40 23.37
CA ASN A 154 2.11 -2.77 23.67
C ASN A 154 2.99 -3.84 23.02
N ASP A 155 4.13 -3.46 22.42
CA ASP A 155 5.06 -4.36 21.71
C ASP A 155 4.37 -5.20 20.61
N PHE A 156 3.34 -4.67 19.96
CA PHE A 156 2.61 -5.36 18.90
C PHE A 156 3.42 -5.41 17.60
N THR A 157 3.40 -6.57 16.96
CA THR A 157 3.90 -6.77 15.59
C THR A 157 2.72 -6.81 14.63
N GLY A 158 2.70 -5.90 13.65
CA GLY A 158 1.60 -5.81 12.70
C GLY A 158 1.52 -4.45 12.01
N ALA A 159 0.33 -4.07 11.56
CA ALA A 159 0.07 -2.81 10.91
C ALA A 159 -1.24 -2.16 11.36
N VAL A 160 -1.29 -0.84 11.27
CA VAL A 160 -2.52 -0.04 11.40
C VAL A 160 -2.65 0.84 10.17
N VAL A 161 -3.84 0.84 9.56
CA VAL A 161 -4.23 1.76 8.50
C VAL A 161 -5.48 2.50 8.93
N ALA A 162 -5.46 3.83 8.89
CA ALA A 162 -6.64 4.67 9.05
C ALA A 162 -6.97 5.32 7.71
N LEU A 163 -8.18 5.11 7.23
CA LEU A 163 -8.67 5.59 5.93
C LEU A 163 -9.85 6.54 6.16
N GLU A 164 -9.89 7.64 5.40
CA GLU A 164 -11.05 8.52 5.30
C GLU A 164 -12.00 7.93 4.25
N PRO A 165 -13.23 7.51 4.66
CA PRO A 165 -14.07 6.67 3.80
C PRO A 165 -14.55 7.33 2.51
N ASP A 166 -14.89 8.61 2.56
CA ASP A 166 -15.47 9.39 1.46
C ASP A 166 -14.47 9.91 0.45
N THR A 167 -13.18 9.93 0.81
CA THR A 167 -12.12 10.44 -0.05
C THR A 167 -11.05 9.40 -0.43
N GLY A 168 -10.95 8.30 0.32
CA GLY A 168 -9.86 7.33 0.16
C GLY A 168 -8.51 7.77 0.73
N LYS A 169 -8.42 8.94 1.40
CA LYS A 169 -7.17 9.42 1.99
C LYS A 169 -6.69 8.53 3.14
N ILE A 170 -5.43 8.12 3.08
CA ILE A 170 -4.79 7.36 4.15
C ILE A 170 -4.30 8.35 5.21
N LEU A 171 -4.98 8.40 6.35
CA LEU A 171 -4.66 9.31 7.46
C LEU A 171 -3.54 8.79 8.35
N ALA A 172 -3.38 7.47 8.42
CA ALA A 172 -2.25 6.81 9.09
C ALA A 172 -1.89 5.50 8.40
N MET A 173 -0.60 5.20 8.34
CA MET A 173 -0.04 3.94 7.86
C MET A 173 1.15 3.55 8.75
N VAL A 174 0.92 2.66 9.69
CA VAL A 174 1.89 2.18 10.68
C VAL A 174 2.26 0.74 10.39
N SER A 175 3.54 0.41 10.54
CA SER A 175 4.06 -0.96 10.52
C SER A 175 5.08 -1.13 11.65
N THR A 176 4.90 -2.13 12.49
CA THR A 176 5.80 -2.43 13.62
C THR A 176 6.20 -3.91 13.61
N PRO A 177 7.42 -4.24 14.03
CA PRO A 177 8.56 -3.35 14.29
C PRO A 177 8.97 -2.53 13.06
N SER A 178 9.57 -1.36 13.28
CA SER A 178 10.02 -0.44 12.24
C SER A 178 11.54 -0.18 12.35
N PHE A 179 12.09 0.64 11.46
CA PHE A 179 13.52 0.99 11.43
C PHE A 179 13.72 2.50 11.35
N ASP A 180 14.91 2.98 11.75
CA ASP A 180 15.27 4.39 11.55
C ASP A 180 15.96 4.58 10.19
N PRO A 181 15.31 5.24 9.21
CA PRO A 181 15.89 5.49 7.90
C PRO A 181 17.10 6.41 7.93
N ASN A 182 17.32 7.18 9.00
CA ASN A 182 18.50 8.03 9.15
C ASN A 182 19.81 7.23 9.08
N GLY A 183 19.83 5.99 9.61
CA GLY A 183 20.99 5.12 9.55
C GLY A 183 21.43 4.77 8.11
N LEU A 184 20.50 4.79 7.16
CA LEU A 184 20.73 4.51 5.74
C LEU A 184 21.01 5.78 4.92
N ALA A 185 20.69 6.96 5.47
CA ALA A 185 20.83 8.26 4.81
C ALA A 185 22.18 8.97 5.11
N VAL A 186 22.97 8.45 6.04
CA VAL A 186 24.31 8.99 6.32
C VAL A 186 25.24 8.84 5.13
N HIS A 187 26.28 9.69 5.00
CA HIS A 187 27.24 9.61 3.91
C HIS A 187 28.39 8.63 4.18
N ASP A 188 28.55 8.15 5.39
CA ASP A 188 29.52 7.12 5.76
C ASP A 188 29.05 5.75 5.29
N GLY A 189 29.75 5.17 4.31
CA GLY A 189 29.37 3.88 3.70
C GLY A 189 29.44 2.70 4.68
N THR A 190 30.35 2.75 5.67
CA THR A 190 30.45 1.68 6.70
C THR A 190 29.28 1.75 7.67
N ALA A 191 28.89 2.97 8.06
CA ALA A 191 27.71 3.16 8.91
C ALA A 191 26.43 2.74 8.19
N GLN A 192 26.27 3.08 6.89
CA GLN A 192 25.15 2.60 6.08
C GLN A 192 25.07 1.08 6.03
N GLU A 193 26.23 0.41 5.77
CA GLU A 193 26.31 -1.05 5.68
C GLU A 193 25.88 -1.70 7.00
N LYS A 194 26.42 -1.23 8.12
CA LYS A 194 26.04 -1.73 9.44
C LYS A 194 24.54 -1.55 9.73
N ALA A 195 23.96 -0.41 9.37
CA ALA A 195 22.53 -0.16 9.54
C ALA A 195 21.71 -1.11 8.65
N TYR A 196 22.07 -1.19 7.35
CA TYR A 196 21.37 -2.06 6.40
C TYR A 196 21.41 -3.52 6.83
N ASP A 197 22.57 -4.04 7.22
CA ASP A 197 22.72 -5.44 7.66
C ASP A 197 21.86 -5.73 8.89
N SER A 198 21.78 -4.78 9.84
CA SER A 198 20.94 -4.94 11.03
C SER A 198 19.44 -4.96 10.72
N TYR A 199 19.00 -4.22 9.69
CA TYR A 199 17.58 -4.13 9.30
C TYR A 199 17.17 -5.24 8.32
N SER A 200 18.07 -5.69 7.44
CA SER A 200 17.79 -6.65 6.37
C SER A 200 18.19 -8.08 6.69
N ASP A 201 18.73 -8.37 7.89
CA ASP A 201 19.10 -9.74 8.29
C ASP A 201 17.90 -10.67 8.12
N ALA A 202 18.06 -11.69 7.26
CA ALA A 202 17.03 -12.70 6.99
C ALA A 202 16.61 -13.48 8.24
N ASN A 203 17.49 -13.57 9.24
CA ASN A 203 17.24 -14.24 10.54
C ASN A 203 16.57 -13.29 11.55
N ASN A 204 16.42 -12.00 11.23
CA ASN A 204 15.75 -11.07 12.12
C ASN A 204 14.23 -11.28 12.05
N PRO A 205 13.59 -11.87 13.08
CA PRO A 205 12.15 -12.12 13.07
C PRO A 205 11.33 -10.82 13.04
N ALA A 206 11.92 -9.71 13.47
CA ALA A 206 11.29 -8.41 13.48
C ALA A 206 11.03 -7.85 12.08
N LYS A 207 11.85 -8.23 11.06
CA LYS A 207 11.76 -7.75 9.67
C LYS A 207 11.39 -6.25 9.60
N PRO A 208 12.18 -5.34 10.18
CA PRO A 208 11.76 -3.96 10.42
C PRO A 208 11.57 -3.17 9.11
N MET A 209 12.18 -3.58 8.00
CA MET A 209 12.03 -2.96 6.69
C MET A 209 10.75 -3.38 5.94
N LEU A 210 10.03 -4.39 6.45
CA LEU A 210 8.77 -4.84 5.83
C LEU A 210 7.64 -3.86 6.16
N ASN A 211 7.05 -3.25 5.14
CA ASN A 211 5.83 -2.47 5.31
C ASN A 211 4.60 -3.39 5.38
N ARG A 212 4.25 -3.80 6.59
CA ARG A 212 3.16 -4.75 6.84
C ARG A 212 1.78 -4.24 6.44
N ALA A 213 1.62 -2.95 6.28
CA ALA A 213 0.34 -2.36 5.89
C ALA A 213 -0.06 -2.71 4.45
N ILE A 214 0.94 -2.86 3.56
CA ILE A 214 0.73 -3.01 2.11
C ILE A 214 1.52 -4.17 1.48
N SER A 215 2.49 -4.75 2.19
CA SER A 215 3.41 -5.75 1.63
C SER A 215 3.31 -7.12 2.32
N GLU A 216 2.39 -7.29 3.25
CA GLU A 216 2.12 -8.55 3.94
C GLU A 216 0.62 -8.82 3.99
N ASN A 217 0.26 -10.07 3.73
CA ASN A 217 -1.12 -10.54 3.79
C ASN A 217 -1.36 -11.30 5.09
N TYR A 218 -2.49 -11.03 5.72
CA TYR A 218 -2.96 -11.68 6.94
C TYR A 218 -4.25 -12.44 6.69
N THR A 219 -4.49 -13.47 7.48
CA THR A 219 -5.80 -14.11 7.57
C THR A 219 -6.74 -13.16 8.32
N PRO A 220 -7.76 -12.57 7.69
CA PRO A 220 -8.56 -11.50 8.30
C PRO A 220 -9.47 -12.02 9.41
N GLY A 221 -9.83 -13.31 9.39
CA GLY A 221 -10.79 -13.86 10.32
C GLY A 221 -12.16 -13.17 10.21
N SER A 222 -12.79 -12.91 11.34
CA SER A 222 -14.17 -12.41 11.42
C SER A 222 -14.40 -11.05 10.74
N THR A 223 -13.38 -10.26 10.44
CA THR A 223 -13.57 -9.01 9.67
C THR A 223 -14.05 -9.30 8.25
N PHE A 224 -13.70 -10.46 7.68
CA PHE A 224 -14.18 -10.88 6.37
C PHE A 224 -15.69 -11.19 6.31
N LYS A 225 -16.33 -11.39 7.47
CA LYS A 225 -17.79 -11.58 7.53
C LYS A 225 -18.57 -10.39 6.95
N LEU A 226 -17.94 -9.21 6.86
CA LEU A 226 -18.51 -8.06 6.17
C LEU A 226 -18.71 -8.35 4.68
N VAL A 227 -17.71 -8.98 4.03
CA VAL A 227 -17.78 -9.37 2.61
C VAL A 227 -18.86 -10.45 2.42
N THR A 228 -18.92 -11.44 3.32
CA THR A 228 -19.91 -12.51 3.27
C THR A 228 -21.34 -11.98 3.50
N ALA A 229 -21.52 -11.06 4.46
CA ALA A 229 -22.81 -10.41 4.69
C ALA A 229 -23.23 -9.55 3.48
N SER A 230 -22.30 -8.80 2.90
CA SER A 230 -22.54 -8.01 1.68
C SER A 230 -23.02 -8.90 0.53
N ALA A 231 -22.34 -10.01 0.28
CA ALA A 231 -22.72 -10.97 -0.76
C ALA A 231 -24.14 -11.54 -0.53
N ALA A 232 -24.49 -11.79 0.73
CA ALA A 232 -25.81 -12.27 1.08
C ALA A 232 -26.91 -11.20 0.90
N LEU A 233 -26.63 -9.95 1.30
CA LEU A 233 -27.54 -8.82 1.12
C LEU A 233 -27.79 -8.54 -0.37
N GLU A 234 -26.73 -8.53 -1.19
CA GLU A 234 -26.83 -8.36 -2.64
C GLU A 234 -27.54 -9.57 -3.32
N ASP A 235 -27.52 -10.75 -2.70
CA ASP A 235 -28.28 -11.93 -3.13
C ASP A 235 -29.77 -11.89 -2.70
N GLY A 236 -30.22 -10.79 -2.10
CA GLY A 236 -31.62 -10.57 -1.70
C GLY A 236 -31.99 -11.10 -0.31
N LYS A 237 -31.01 -11.51 0.49
CA LYS A 237 -31.20 -11.77 1.93
C LYS A 237 -31.30 -10.44 2.68
N ASP A 238 -31.79 -10.49 3.91
CA ASP A 238 -31.89 -9.31 4.80
C ASP A 238 -31.31 -9.62 6.19
N LYS A 239 -31.19 -8.59 7.03
CA LYS A 239 -30.69 -8.71 8.39
C LYS A 239 -31.45 -9.69 9.28
N ASN A 240 -32.71 -10.01 8.94
CA ASN A 240 -33.59 -10.94 9.69
C ASN A 240 -33.47 -12.39 9.17
N THR A 241 -32.70 -12.62 8.09
CA THR A 241 -32.47 -13.96 7.52
C THR A 241 -32.00 -14.90 8.62
N GLN A 242 -32.71 -16.03 8.78
CA GLN A 242 -32.41 -16.99 9.83
C GLN A 242 -31.32 -17.95 9.41
N LEU A 243 -30.29 -18.03 10.23
CA LEU A 243 -29.10 -18.88 10.06
C LEU A 243 -29.01 -19.86 11.21
N THR A 244 -28.19 -20.91 11.09
CA THR A 244 -27.96 -21.87 12.16
C THR A 244 -27.40 -21.19 13.41
N ALA A 245 -27.95 -21.56 14.57
CA ALA A 245 -27.39 -21.20 15.87
C ALA A 245 -26.55 -22.34 16.48
N ALA A 246 -26.32 -23.44 15.74
CA ALA A 246 -25.59 -24.59 16.23
C ALA A 246 -24.17 -24.21 16.72
N PRO A 247 -23.68 -24.82 17.80
CA PRO A 247 -22.34 -24.58 18.33
C PRO A 247 -21.23 -25.04 17.38
N GLY A 248 -21.50 -26.06 16.54
CA GLY A 248 -20.62 -26.59 15.52
C GLY A 248 -21.38 -27.06 14.30
N ILE A 249 -20.75 -27.01 13.11
CA ILE A 249 -21.25 -27.57 11.85
C ILE A 249 -20.17 -28.41 11.15
N ASP A 250 -20.55 -29.53 10.55
CA ASP A 250 -19.67 -30.35 9.71
C ASP A 250 -19.45 -29.63 8.36
N VAL A 251 -18.20 -29.33 8.03
CA VAL A 251 -17.84 -28.56 6.81
C VAL A 251 -18.04 -29.36 5.50
N LEU A 252 -18.38 -30.63 5.55
CA LEU A 252 -18.69 -31.42 4.35
C LEU A 252 -20.16 -31.33 3.96
N ASN A 253 -21.07 -31.40 4.94
CA ASN A 253 -22.50 -31.47 4.69
C ASN A 253 -23.32 -30.34 5.32
N GLY A 254 -22.76 -29.61 6.30
CA GLY A 254 -23.43 -28.52 7.00
C GLY A 254 -24.30 -28.98 8.18
N ASP A 255 -24.29 -30.27 8.52
CA ASP A 255 -25.06 -30.78 9.66
C ASP A 255 -24.46 -30.29 11.00
N PRO A 256 -25.28 -30.06 12.02
CA PRO A 256 -24.79 -29.79 13.35
C PRO A 256 -23.85 -30.89 13.85
N CYS A 257 -22.74 -30.51 14.48
CA CYS A 257 -21.77 -31.42 15.09
C CYS A 257 -21.42 -30.95 16.50
N ASP A 258 -20.91 -31.87 17.32
CA ASP A 258 -20.40 -31.56 18.63
C ASP A 258 -18.92 -31.08 18.51
N PRO A 259 -18.59 -29.82 18.90
CA PRO A 259 -17.21 -29.34 18.87
C PRO A 259 -16.24 -30.18 19.72
N ASP A 260 -16.74 -30.87 20.74
CA ASP A 260 -15.95 -31.65 21.71
C ASP A 260 -15.76 -33.11 21.29
N ASP A 261 -16.32 -33.55 20.17
CA ASP A 261 -16.19 -34.95 19.67
C ASP A 261 -14.80 -35.27 19.06
N GLY A 262 -13.92 -34.27 18.97
CA GLY A 262 -12.57 -34.39 18.41
C GLY A 262 -12.54 -34.50 16.88
N SER A 263 -13.66 -34.30 16.18
CA SER A 263 -13.74 -34.32 14.74
C SER A 263 -13.06 -33.11 14.12
N THR A 264 -12.09 -33.32 13.23
CA THR A 264 -11.41 -32.26 12.47
C THR A 264 -12.31 -31.59 11.43
N ARG A 265 -13.51 -32.11 11.19
CA ARG A 265 -14.49 -31.58 10.25
C ARG A 265 -15.52 -30.67 10.91
N CYS A 266 -15.60 -30.69 12.25
CA CYS A 266 -16.50 -29.84 13.00
C CYS A 266 -15.93 -28.42 13.17
N MET A 267 -16.48 -27.46 12.42
CA MET A 267 -16.19 -26.04 12.61
C MET A 267 -17.08 -25.50 13.71
N SER A 268 -16.49 -24.81 14.70
CA SER A 268 -17.21 -24.29 15.87
C SER A 268 -17.23 -22.78 15.96
N ASN A 269 -18.18 -22.26 16.70
CA ASN A 269 -18.15 -20.92 17.24
C ASN A 269 -17.06 -20.79 18.32
N TYR A 270 -16.78 -19.55 18.71
CA TYR A 270 -15.83 -19.28 19.80
C TYR A 270 -16.27 -20.01 21.08
N ASN A 271 -15.34 -20.73 21.70
CA ASN A 271 -15.58 -21.57 22.90
C ASN A 271 -16.68 -22.65 22.73
N GLY A 272 -17.03 -23.07 21.51
CA GLY A 272 -18.08 -24.04 21.27
C GLY A 272 -19.49 -23.59 21.68
N ASN A 273 -19.73 -22.29 21.78
CA ASN A 273 -21.04 -21.74 22.18
C ASN A 273 -22.03 -21.71 21.01
N SER A 274 -23.33 -21.84 21.36
CA SER A 274 -24.40 -21.58 20.38
C SER A 274 -24.43 -20.11 19.98
N CYS A 275 -24.92 -19.82 18.77
CA CYS A 275 -25.16 -18.47 18.27
C CYS A 275 -26.46 -17.91 18.85
N GLY A 276 -26.41 -17.32 20.02
CA GLY A 276 -27.60 -16.89 20.75
C GLY A 276 -28.34 -18.03 21.50
N SER A 277 -29.62 -17.84 21.84
CA SER A 277 -30.38 -18.73 22.71
C SER A 277 -31.36 -19.69 22.00
N GLY A 278 -31.47 -19.57 20.66
CA GLY A 278 -32.39 -20.34 19.83
C GLY A 278 -31.74 -21.49 19.06
N GLN A 279 -32.50 -22.14 18.18
CA GLN A 279 -31.98 -23.06 17.16
C GLN A 279 -31.50 -22.32 15.93
N THR A 280 -32.03 -21.11 15.71
CA THR A 280 -31.60 -20.20 14.65
C THR A 280 -31.31 -18.83 15.25
N ALA A 281 -30.48 -18.05 14.55
CA ALA A 281 -30.18 -16.65 14.84
C ALA A 281 -30.38 -15.82 13.56
N SER A 282 -30.81 -14.56 13.69
CA SER A 282 -30.83 -13.65 12.55
C SER A 282 -29.38 -13.34 12.10
N MET A 283 -29.21 -12.96 10.82
CA MET A 283 -27.91 -12.51 10.32
C MET A 283 -27.37 -11.34 11.15
N GLU A 284 -28.24 -10.42 11.62
CA GLU A 284 -27.89 -9.34 12.53
C GLU A 284 -27.31 -9.87 13.84
N THR A 285 -27.97 -10.80 14.52
CA THR A 285 -27.48 -11.44 15.75
C THR A 285 -26.19 -12.22 15.49
N ALA A 286 -26.12 -12.91 14.36
CA ALA A 286 -24.94 -13.70 13.98
C ALA A 286 -23.70 -12.81 13.73
N LEU A 287 -23.87 -11.61 13.14
CA LEU A 287 -22.79 -10.65 12.97
C LEU A 287 -22.40 -10.03 14.32
N GLN A 288 -23.37 -9.59 15.10
CA GLN A 288 -23.17 -9.01 16.43
C GLN A 288 -22.36 -9.92 17.36
N LEU A 289 -22.69 -11.22 17.41
CA LEU A 289 -21.99 -12.21 18.22
C LEU A 289 -20.79 -12.85 17.51
N SER A 290 -20.54 -12.43 16.28
CA SER A 290 -19.45 -13.00 15.44
C SER A 290 -19.52 -14.52 15.27
N CYS A 291 -20.72 -15.07 15.04
CA CYS A 291 -20.94 -16.51 14.94
C CYS A 291 -20.28 -17.13 13.69
N ASN A 292 -19.38 -18.10 13.88
CA ASN A 292 -18.68 -18.74 12.78
C ASN A 292 -19.60 -19.69 11.99
N THR A 293 -20.39 -20.51 12.70
CA THR A 293 -21.27 -21.52 12.08
C THR A 293 -22.33 -20.89 11.19
N ALA A 294 -22.92 -19.78 11.64
CA ALA A 294 -23.89 -19.01 10.88
C ALA A 294 -23.29 -18.44 9.59
N PHE A 295 -22.13 -17.77 9.67
CA PHE A 295 -21.50 -17.18 8.50
C PHE A 295 -20.87 -18.20 7.54
N ALA A 296 -20.40 -19.32 8.05
CA ALA A 296 -19.95 -20.44 7.24
C ALA A 296 -21.11 -21.05 6.44
N GLN A 297 -22.27 -21.27 7.08
CA GLN A 297 -23.50 -21.67 6.39
C GLN A 297 -23.91 -20.64 5.33
N LEU A 298 -23.92 -19.35 5.71
CA LEU A 298 -24.30 -18.24 4.82
C LEU A 298 -23.45 -18.20 3.56
N ALA A 299 -22.11 -18.39 3.68
CA ALA A 299 -21.22 -18.43 2.54
C ALA A 299 -21.56 -19.55 1.55
N VAL A 300 -21.93 -20.73 2.07
CA VAL A 300 -22.34 -21.86 1.21
C VAL A 300 -23.71 -21.62 0.57
N GLU A 301 -24.64 -20.98 1.26
CA GLU A 301 -25.95 -20.61 0.71
C GLU A 301 -25.83 -19.56 -0.41
N VAL A 302 -24.94 -18.55 -0.23
CA VAL A 302 -24.62 -17.56 -1.25
C VAL A 302 -23.91 -18.20 -2.43
N GLY A 303 -22.99 -19.13 -2.16
CA GLY A 303 -22.22 -19.86 -3.15
C GLY A 303 -20.90 -19.16 -3.51
N GLU A 304 -19.98 -19.97 -4.03
CA GLU A 304 -18.61 -19.57 -4.37
C GLU A 304 -18.57 -18.37 -5.31
N GLN A 305 -19.34 -18.44 -6.40
CA GLN A 305 -19.30 -17.43 -7.46
C GLN A 305 -19.69 -16.04 -6.92
N LYS A 306 -20.81 -15.93 -6.20
CA LYS A 306 -21.28 -14.65 -5.68
C LYS A 306 -20.37 -14.09 -4.59
N LEU A 307 -19.79 -14.98 -3.76
CA LEU A 307 -18.80 -14.57 -2.78
C LEU A 307 -17.53 -14.02 -3.45
N ALA A 308 -17.07 -14.66 -4.55
CA ALA A 308 -15.94 -14.20 -5.33
C ALA A 308 -16.22 -12.87 -6.06
N GLU A 309 -17.40 -12.71 -6.65
CA GLU A 309 -17.84 -11.48 -7.28
C GLU A 309 -17.90 -10.33 -6.26
N GLN A 310 -18.45 -10.59 -5.08
CA GLN A 310 -18.51 -9.59 -4.01
C GLN A 310 -17.12 -9.22 -3.49
N ALA A 311 -16.22 -10.19 -3.33
CA ALA A 311 -14.83 -9.93 -2.97
C ALA A 311 -14.15 -9.04 -4.02
N ALA A 312 -14.34 -9.32 -5.31
CA ALA A 312 -13.81 -8.51 -6.40
C ALA A 312 -14.36 -7.08 -6.40
N ASN A 313 -15.64 -6.90 -6.09
CA ASN A 313 -16.25 -5.57 -5.98
C ASN A 313 -15.60 -4.72 -4.88
N TYR A 314 -15.11 -5.32 -3.80
CA TYR A 314 -14.34 -4.66 -2.76
C TYR A 314 -12.87 -4.38 -3.15
N GLY A 315 -12.36 -4.93 -4.27
CA GLY A 315 -10.98 -4.78 -4.73
C GLY A 315 -10.09 -5.99 -4.46
N ILE A 316 -10.60 -7.01 -3.78
CA ILE A 316 -9.85 -8.25 -3.55
C ILE A 316 -9.55 -8.91 -4.89
N GLY A 317 -8.28 -9.30 -5.11
CA GLY A 317 -7.81 -9.84 -6.38
C GLY A 317 -7.19 -8.80 -7.32
N GLN A 318 -7.26 -7.52 -7.00
CA GLN A 318 -6.61 -6.46 -7.78
C GLN A 318 -5.09 -6.58 -7.65
N THR A 319 -4.38 -6.63 -8.81
CA THR A 319 -2.93 -6.89 -8.86
C THR A 319 -2.09 -5.66 -9.15
N ASP A 320 -2.72 -4.55 -9.50
CA ASP A 320 -2.09 -3.30 -9.96
C ASP A 320 -2.35 -2.10 -9.04
N LEU A 321 -2.88 -2.34 -7.84
CA LEU A 321 -3.12 -1.27 -6.87
C LEU A 321 -1.81 -0.60 -6.44
N THR A 322 -1.77 0.73 -6.56
CA THR A 322 -0.66 1.58 -6.09
C THR A 322 -1.19 2.79 -5.32
N ILE A 323 -0.44 3.24 -4.27
CA ILE A 323 -0.80 4.35 -3.37
C ILE A 323 0.23 5.48 -3.18
N PRO A 324 1.19 5.85 -3.99
CA PRO A 324 1.78 5.36 -5.25
C PRO A 324 2.70 4.14 -5.11
N MET A 325 2.97 3.69 -3.91
CA MET A 325 3.69 2.43 -3.66
C MET A 325 2.81 1.24 -4.05
N SER A 326 3.41 0.20 -4.63
CA SER A 326 2.70 -1.03 -4.98
C SER A 326 2.18 -1.75 -3.74
N VAL A 327 0.94 -2.21 -3.80
CA VAL A 327 0.28 -3.01 -2.77
C VAL A 327 0.24 -4.47 -3.21
N VAL A 328 0.57 -5.41 -2.33
CA VAL A 328 0.46 -6.83 -2.67
C VAL A 328 -1.02 -7.23 -2.80
N PRO A 329 -1.39 -8.08 -3.76
CA PRO A 329 -2.77 -8.49 -3.96
C PRO A 329 -3.36 -9.20 -2.74
N SER A 330 -4.57 -8.82 -2.35
CA SER A 330 -5.41 -9.56 -1.40
C SER A 330 -6.16 -10.68 -2.14
N CYS A 331 -6.42 -11.82 -1.49
CA CYS A 331 -7.00 -13.01 -2.13
C CYS A 331 -8.00 -13.73 -1.23
N ILE A 332 -8.96 -14.43 -1.85
CA ILE A 332 -9.84 -15.42 -1.17
C ILE A 332 -9.51 -16.86 -1.59
N GLY A 333 -8.67 -17.05 -2.59
CA GLY A 333 -8.18 -18.30 -3.12
C GLY A 333 -6.67 -18.40 -3.13
N SER A 334 -6.12 -19.37 -3.85
CA SER A 334 -4.69 -19.63 -3.87
C SER A 334 -3.94 -18.70 -4.82
N LEU A 335 -3.05 -17.87 -4.27
CA LEU A 335 -2.09 -17.08 -5.06
C LEU A 335 -1.15 -17.96 -5.90
N ALA A 336 -0.83 -19.17 -5.41
CA ALA A 336 0.09 -20.07 -6.06
C ALA A 336 -0.46 -20.60 -7.40
N ASP A 337 -1.78 -20.70 -7.52
CA ASP A 337 -2.46 -21.19 -8.73
C ASP A 337 -2.77 -20.05 -9.71
N GLY A 338 -2.39 -18.81 -9.39
CA GLY A 338 -2.64 -17.63 -10.22
C GLY A 338 -4.11 -17.21 -10.27
N ASN A 339 -4.98 -17.82 -9.46
CA ASN A 339 -6.40 -17.50 -9.40
C ASN A 339 -6.82 -17.07 -7.99
N CYS A 340 -6.62 -15.82 -7.72
CA CYS A 340 -6.83 -15.17 -6.44
C CYS A 340 -8.28 -15.23 -5.92
N LEU A 341 -9.26 -15.45 -6.79
CA LEU A 341 -10.69 -15.46 -6.46
C LEU A 341 -11.30 -16.87 -6.47
N ASN A 342 -10.52 -17.93 -6.72
CA ASN A 342 -11.00 -19.30 -6.80
C ASN A 342 -10.96 -19.99 -5.42
N ILE A 343 -12.13 -20.40 -4.92
CA ILE A 343 -12.28 -21.20 -3.71
C ILE A 343 -12.25 -22.68 -4.09
N ALA A 344 -11.36 -23.46 -3.48
CA ALA A 344 -11.03 -24.80 -3.98
C ALA A 344 -12.17 -25.81 -3.92
N ASP A 345 -12.96 -25.81 -2.84
CA ASP A 345 -14.01 -26.79 -2.59
C ASP A 345 -15.02 -26.30 -1.54
N ARG A 346 -16.05 -27.09 -1.27
CA ARG A 346 -17.09 -26.74 -0.29
C ARG A 346 -16.56 -26.56 1.15
N PRO A 347 -15.67 -27.41 1.69
CA PRO A 347 -15.03 -27.18 2.97
C PRO A 347 -14.22 -25.86 3.02
N ALA A 348 -13.55 -25.50 1.92
CA ALA A 348 -12.88 -24.21 1.80
C ALA A 348 -13.88 -23.04 1.83
N LEU A 349 -15.03 -23.19 1.16
CA LEU A 349 -16.08 -22.16 1.13
C LEU A 349 -16.64 -21.86 2.52
N TYR A 350 -16.91 -22.89 3.36
CA TYR A 350 -17.28 -22.70 4.76
C TYR A 350 -16.27 -21.85 5.53
N GLN A 351 -14.97 -22.16 5.37
CA GLN A 351 -13.89 -21.45 6.05
C GLN A 351 -13.64 -20.06 5.47
N SER A 352 -13.74 -19.91 4.15
CA SER A 352 -13.57 -18.61 3.49
C SER A 352 -14.65 -17.61 3.93
N GLY A 353 -15.90 -18.08 4.15
CA GLY A 353 -16.98 -17.23 4.63
C GLY A 353 -16.74 -16.55 6.00
N ILE A 354 -15.76 -17.05 6.76
CA ILE A 354 -15.33 -16.47 8.04
C ILE A 354 -13.89 -15.95 7.99
N GLY A 355 -13.36 -15.72 6.79
CA GLY A 355 -12.04 -15.14 6.59
C GLY A 355 -10.87 -16.03 6.98
N GLN A 356 -11.03 -17.34 6.85
CA GLN A 356 -10.00 -18.35 7.11
C GLN A 356 -9.59 -19.08 5.83
N LYS A 357 -8.89 -20.20 5.95
CA LYS A 357 -8.37 -21.02 4.86
C LYS A 357 -7.39 -20.20 3.99
N ASP A 358 -7.76 -19.92 2.74
CA ASP A 358 -6.91 -19.22 1.76
C ASP A 358 -7.19 -17.72 1.67
N VAL A 359 -8.12 -17.21 2.49
CA VAL A 359 -8.38 -15.76 2.57
C VAL A 359 -7.17 -15.04 3.15
N ARG A 360 -6.64 -14.10 2.39
CA ARG A 360 -5.47 -13.28 2.73
C ARG A 360 -5.71 -11.84 2.32
N LEU A 361 -5.71 -10.93 3.28
CA LEU A 361 -5.90 -9.50 3.06
C LEU A 361 -4.71 -8.71 3.60
N THR A 362 -4.36 -7.62 2.92
CA THR A 362 -3.51 -6.59 3.52
C THR A 362 -4.28 -5.80 4.57
N ALA A 363 -3.58 -5.12 5.47
CA ALA A 363 -4.24 -4.22 6.42
C ALA A 363 -4.93 -3.05 5.69
N LEU A 364 -4.37 -2.58 4.56
CA LEU A 364 -5.00 -1.57 3.72
C LEU A 364 -6.32 -2.07 3.14
N GLU A 365 -6.35 -3.28 2.59
CA GLU A 365 -7.58 -3.86 2.02
C GLU A 365 -8.70 -3.98 3.06
N ASN A 366 -8.34 -4.41 4.27
CA ASN A 366 -9.31 -4.48 5.39
C ASN A 366 -9.90 -3.09 5.72
N ALA A 367 -9.06 -2.03 5.66
CA ALA A 367 -9.53 -0.66 5.84
C ALA A 367 -10.43 -0.20 4.68
N VAL A 368 -10.12 -0.59 3.43
CA VAL A 368 -10.94 -0.29 2.24
C VAL A 368 -12.32 -0.93 2.35
N ILE A 369 -12.40 -2.21 2.76
CA ILE A 369 -13.70 -2.90 2.96
C ILE A 369 -14.56 -2.13 3.97
N ALA A 370 -14.00 -1.79 5.13
CA ALA A 370 -14.73 -1.04 6.15
C ALA A 370 -15.12 0.37 5.68
N GLY A 371 -14.20 1.06 5.01
CA GLY A 371 -14.43 2.38 4.42
C GLY A 371 -15.55 2.38 3.37
N THR A 372 -15.59 1.35 2.52
CA THR A 372 -16.64 1.19 1.50
C THR A 372 -18.03 1.06 2.14
N VAL A 373 -18.17 0.28 3.21
CA VAL A 373 -19.44 0.19 3.96
C VAL A 373 -19.80 1.53 4.59
N ALA A 374 -18.81 2.25 5.16
CA ALA A 374 -19.03 3.56 5.76
C ALA A 374 -19.41 4.64 4.73
N ASN A 375 -18.96 4.49 3.50
CA ASN A 375 -19.21 5.40 2.36
C ASN A 375 -20.41 4.94 1.50
N ASP A 376 -21.48 4.50 2.13
CA ASP A 376 -22.74 4.09 1.49
C ASP A 376 -22.54 3.08 0.33
N GLY A 377 -21.49 2.25 0.43
CA GLY A 377 -21.18 1.19 -0.51
C GLY A 377 -20.27 1.59 -1.67
N VAL A 378 -19.88 2.84 -1.77
CA VAL A 378 -18.97 3.33 -2.81
C VAL A 378 -17.52 3.11 -2.38
N ARG A 379 -16.75 2.39 -3.19
CA ARG A 379 -15.33 2.14 -2.96
C ARG A 379 -14.50 3.30 -3.51
N MET A 380 -13.74 3.95 -2.64
CA MET A 380 -12.79 4.98 -3.03
C MET A 380 -11.40 4.39 -3.19
N ARG A 381 -10.66 4.87 -4.19
CA ARG A 381 -9.25 4.48 -4.36
C ARG A 381 -8.39 5.00 -3.20
N PRO A 382 -7.64 4.13 -2.49
CA PRO A 382 -6.77 4.58 -1.42
C PRO A 382 -5.67 5.51 -1.94
N GLN A 383 -5.39 6.60 -1.23
CA GLN A 383 -4.43 7.61 -1.65
C GLN A 383 -3.54 8.08 -0.51
N LEU A 384 -2.23 8.18 -0.79
CA LEU A 384 -1.23 8.60 0.18
C LEU A 384 -0.61 9.97 -0.13
N VAL A 385 -0.67 10.44 -1.37
CA VAL A 385 -0.17 11.76 -1.78
C VAL A 385 -1.34 12.70 -1.98
N GLN A 386 -1.33 13.81 -1.24
CA GLN A 386 -2.36 14.86 -1.34
C GLN A 386 -2.00 15.91 -2.37
N GLN A 387 -0.74 16.37 -2.36
CA GLN A 387 -0.29 17.43 -3.28
C GLN A 387 1.16 17.22 -3.68
N VAL A 388 1.46 17.63 -4.90
CA VAL A 388 2.82 17.83 -5.39
C VAL A 388 3.09 19.32 -5.51
N LEU A 389 4.11 19.79 -4.81
CA LEU A 389 4.48 21.19 -4.77
C LEU A 389 5.84 21.40 -5.44
N ALA A 390 5.97 22.53 -6.12
CA ALA A 390 7.26 23.00 -6.61
C ALA A 390 8.19 23.42 -5.47
N PRO A 391 9.49 23.66 -5.74
CA PRO A 391 10.45 24.13 -4.75
C PRO A 391 10.06 25.45 -4.07
N ASP A 392 9.27 26.30 -4.73
CA ASP A 392 8.71 27.55 -4.23
C ASP A 392 7.33 27.41 -3.58
N LEU A 393 6.90 26.18 -3.33
CA LEU A 393 5.62 25.77 -2.74
C LEU A 393 4.38 26.02 -3.59
N ALA A 394 4.52 26.40 -4.88
CA ALA A 394 3.36 26.47 -5.76
C ALA A 394 2.87 25.06 -6.09
N ILE A 395 1.57 24.87 -6.11
CA ILE A 395 0.93 23.58 -6.43
C ILE A 395 1.21 23.20 -7.88
N ILE A 396 1.71 21.99 -8.12
CA ILE A 396 1.92 21.38 -9.43
C ILE A 396 0.74 20.45 -9.75
N SER A 397 0.36 19.60 -8.78
CA SER A 397 -0.84 18.78 -8.86
C SER A 397 -1.46 18.65 -7.48
N ASP A 398 -2.77 18.56 -7.48
CA ASP A 398 -3.59 18.29 -6.30
C ASP A 398 -4.23 16.92 -6.44
N TYR A 399 -4.59 16.30 -5.31
CA TYR A 399 -5.29 15.04 -5.29
C TYR A 399 -6.70 15.21 -5.87
N GLU A 400 -7.06 14.32 -6.77
CA GLU A 400 -8.43 14.14 -7.25
C GLU A 400 -8.98 12.85 -6.65
N GLU A 401 -10.14 12.93 -6.00
CA GLU A 401 -10.84 11.77 -5.45
C GLU A 401 -11.26 10.83 -6.58
N GLU A 402 -10.96 9.56 -6.46
CA GLU A 402 -11.26 8.55 -7.48
C GLU A 402 -12.26 7.53 -6.90
N ASP A 403 -13.47 7.57 -7.44
CA ASP A 403 -14.53 6.59 -7.20
C ASP A 403 -14.28 5.36 -8.08
N GLU A 404 -14.08 4.20 -7.45
CA GLU A 404 -13.86 2.91 -8.15
C GLU A 404 -15.16 2.10 -8.29
N GLY A 405 -16.32 2.72 -8.02
CA GLY A 405 -17.65 2.15 -8.19
C GLY A 405 -18.28 1.62 -6.91
N SER A 406 -19.54 1.23 -7.04
CA SER A 406 -20.31 0.69 -5.93
C SER A 406 -19.99 -0.80 -5.74
N ALA A 407 -19.45 -1.15 -4.58
CA ALA A 407 -19.21 -2.55 -4.20
C ALA A 407 -20.45 -3.22 -3.58
N ILE A 408 -21.32 -2.42 -2.97
CA ILE A 408 -22.59 -2.84 -2.37
C ILE A 408 -23.60 -1.71 -2.54
N SER A 409 -24.88 -2.03 -2.75
CA SER A 409 -25.93 -1.02 -2.87
C SER A 409 -26.08 -0.20 -1.57
N SER A 410 -26.44 1.08 -1.68
CA SER A 410 -26.48 1.99 -0.52
C SER A 410 -27.43 1.53 0.59
N GLY A 411 -28.59 0.94 0.25
CA GLY A 411 -29.52 0.38 1.24
C GLY A 411 -28.95 -0.85 1.96
N ASN A 412 -28.16 -1.68 1.28
CA ASN A 412 -27.48 -2.82 1.89
C ASN A 412 -26.26 -2.37 2.70
N ALA A 413 -25.55 -1.32 2.28
CA ALA A 413 -24.47 -0.70 3.05
C ALA A 413 -24.99 -0.10 4.37
N GLU A 414 -26.15 0.59 4.34
CA GLU A 414 -26.83 1.09 5.54
C GLU A 414 -27.19 -0.05 6.49
N SER A 415 -27.82 -1.12 5.97
CA SER A 415 -28.17 -2.30 6.76
C SER A 415 -26.96 -2.96 7.40
N LEU A 416 -25.84 -3.06 6.66
CA LEU A 416 -24.60 -3.65 7.16
C LEU A 416 -23.95 -2.76 8.23
N ARG A 417 -23.94 -1.45 8.03
CA ARG A 417 -23.44 -0.46 9.00
C ARG A 417 -24.22 -0.53 10.32
N ASP A 418 -25.55 -0.64 10.26
CA ASP A 418 -26.40 -0.82 11.44
C ASP A 418 -26.00 -2.08 12.22
N MET A 419 -25.80 -3.20 11.51
CA MET A 419 -25.34 -4.45 12.14
C MET A 419 -23.93 -4.34 12.74
N MET A 420 -23.03 -3.55 12.13
CA MET A 420 -21.69 -3.30 12.65
C MET A 420 -21.71 -2.47 13.94
N ILE A 421 -22.58 -1.47 14.04
CA ILE A 421 -22.76 -0.65 15.25
C ILE A 421 -23.15 -1.54 16.43
N LEU A 422 -24.11 -2.45 16.22
CA LEU A 422 -24.54 -3.39 17.26
C LEU A 422 -23.41 -4.34 17.70
N SER A 423 -22.47 -4.68 16.81
CA SER A 423 -21.32 -5.52 17.16
C SER A 423 -20.30 -4.80 18.06
N GLU A 424 -20.16 -3.48 17.90
CA GLU A 424 -19.25 -2.67 18.72
C GLU A 424 -19.80 -2.38 20.14
N GLU A 425 -21.10 -2.52 20.35
CA GLU A 425 -21.73 -2.30 21.65
C GLU A 425 -21.62 -3.50 22.61
N HIS A 426 -20.95 -4.58 22.20
CA HIS A 426 -20.73 -5.82 22.95
C HIS A 426 -19.27 -6.11 23.17
#